data_ac50aa5c843d357e97e1c1a9cc692738
#
_entry.id   ac50aa5c843d357e97e1c1a9cc692738
#
_cell.length_a   1.000
_cell.length_b   1.000
_cell.length_c   1.000
_cell.angle_alpha   90.00
_cell.angle_beta   90.00
_cell.angle_gamma   90.00
#
_symmetry.space_group_name_H-M   'P 1'
#
loop_
_entity.id
_entity.type
_entity.pdbx_description
1 polymer ?
#
loop_
_entity_poly.entity_id
_entity_poly.type
_entity_poly.pdbx_seq_one_letter_code
_entity_poly.pdbx_strand_id
1 'polypeptide(L)'
;RVLVVAGVALLATGVLAACSSKSSDSTAPKNYGYIYSADPETLDYLISGKQSTKIATSNGIDGLFTNDKYGNLTPAVAEDWSVSKDGLTYTYKIRKGVKWMTSDGEEYAEVTAKDFVNGLKHAADKKSEALYLAETSVKGLSDYLSGNSKDFSTVGVKAVDDYTLEYTLNQPEPYWNSKMAY
;
A
#
# COMPACT_ATOMS: atom_id res chain seq x y z
N ARG A 1 -34.08 42.64 -47.99
CA ARG A 1 -33.18 41.48 -47.94
C ARG A 1 -31.95 41.69 -47.02
N VAL A 2 -31.62 42.95 -46.64
CA VAL A 2 -30.45 43.29 -45.79
C VAL A 2 -30.82 43.17 -44.28
N LEU A 3 -32.04 43.37 -43.91
CA LEU A 3 -32.51 43.33 -42.47
C LEU A 3 -32.63 41.93 -41.88
N VAL A 4 -32.75 40.88 -42.70
CA VAL A 4 -32.88 39.48 -42.22
C VAL A 4 -31.47 38.90 -41.90
N VAL A 5 -30.41 39.37 -42.54
CA VAL A 5 -29.04 38.89 -42.30
C VAL A 5 -28.47 39.44 -41.00
N ALA A 6 -28.86 40.66 -40.58
CA ALA A 6 -28.41 41.28 -39.33
C ALA A 6 -29.02 40.62 -38.07
N GLY A 7 -30.25 40.05 -38.17
CA GLY A 7 -30.91 39.38 -37.06
C GLY A 7 -30.29 38.01 -36.72
N VAL A 8 -29.78 37.30 -37.71
CA VAL A 8 -29.15 35.97 -37.49
C VAL A 8 -27.74 36.08 -36.89
N ALA A 9 -27.00 37.16 -37.24
CA ALA A 9 -25.69 37.38 -36.69
C ALA A 9 -25.68 37.75 -35.19
N LEU A 10 -26.74 38.38 -34.72
CA LEU A 10 -26.88 38.75 -33.28
C LEU A 10 -27.27 37.57 -32.39
N LEU A 11 -27.91 36.55 -32.93
CA LEU A 11 -28.23 35.32 -32.15
C LEU A 11 -27.04 34.34 -32.08
N ALA A 12 -26.09 34.39 -32.99
CA ALA A 12 -24.93 33.51 -32.95
C ALA A 12 -23.83 33.96 -31.95
N THR A 13 -23.84 35.22 -31.54
CA THR A 13 -22.85 35.74 -30.55
C THR A 13 -23.23 35.50 -29.08
N GLY A 14 -24.52 35.18 -28.83
CA GLY A 14 -24.99 34.92 -27.46
C GLY A 14 -24.65 33.53 -26.91
N VAL A 15 -24.32 32.55 -27.78
CA VAL A 15 -24.09 31.17 -27.35
C VAL A 15 -22.63 30.91 -26.98
N LEU A 16 -21.69 31.77 -27.43
CA LEU A 16 -20.26 31.61 -27.11
C LEU A 16 -19.84 32.25 -25.79
N ALA A 17 -20.70 33.06 -25.17
CA ALA A 17 -20.40 33.68 -23.87
C ALA A 17 -20.72 32.77 -22.67
N ALA A 18 -21.43 31.66 -22.86
CA ALA A 18 -21.79 30.75 -21.79
C ALA A 18 -20.66 29.82 -21.32
N CYS A 19 -19.55 29.74 -22.09
CA CYS A 19 -18.40 28.86 -21.74
C CYS A 19 -17.19 29.62 -21.16
N SER A 20 -17.29 30.94 -20.97
CA SER A 20 -16.18 31.71 -20.36
C SER A 20 -16.57 32.28 -18.99
N SER A 21 -17.15 31.46 -18.12
CA SER A 21 -17.09 31.75 -16.71
C SER A 21 -15.63 31.52 -16.28
N LYS A 22 -14.89 32.60 -16.09
CA LYS A 22 -13.67 32.59 -15.30
C LYS A 22 -13.99 31.95 -13.95
N SER A 23 -13.70 30.68 -13.81
CA SER A 23 -13.56 30.08 -12.49
C SER A 23 -12.21 30.51 -11.92
N SER A 24 -12.15 31.73 -11.45
CA SER A 24 -11.19 32.10 -10.42
C SER A 24 -11.67 31.41 -9.14
N ASP A 25 -10.79 30.67 -8.52
CA ASP A 25 -10.94 29.81 -7.35
C ASP A 25 -11.44 28.38 -7.68
N SER A 26 -10.58 27.60 -8.30
CA SER A 26 -10.62 26.16 -8.14
C SER A 26 -10.06 25.79 -6.76
N THR A 27 -10.81 26.06 -5.70
CA THR A 27 -10.63 25.29 -4.49
C THR A 27 -10.96 23.85 -4.88
N ALA A 28 -9.93 23.02 -5.08
CA ALA A 28 -10.12 21.59 -5.24
C ALA A 28 -11.07 21.11 -4.13
N PRO A 29 -12.04 20.27 -4.42
CA PRO A 29 -12.97 19.79 -3.40
C PRO A 29 -12.15 19.25 -2.22
N LYS A 30 -12.35 19.83 -1.04
CA LYS A 30 -11.66 19.42 0.19
C LYS A 30 -12.08 18.03 0.66
N ASN A 31 -13.15 17.50 0.09
CA ASN A 31 -13.71 16.20 0.44
C ASN A 31 -13.64 15.27 -0.76
N TYR A 32 -13.03 14.12 -0.56
CA TYR A 32 -13.06 13.00 -1.50
C TYR A 32 -14.12 12.00 -1.03
N GLY A 33 -15.09 11.68 -1.89
CA GLY A 33 -16.12 10.71 -1.62
C GLY A 33 -15.87 9.42 -2.39
N TYR A 34 -15.91 8.29 -1.72
CA TYR A 34 -15.83 6.96 -2.31
C TYR A 34 -17.03 6.11 -1.87
N ILE A 35 -17.61 5.35 -2.80
CA ILE A 35 -18.72 4.46 -2.51
C ILE A 35 -18.19 3.04 -2.30
N TYR A 36 -18.42 2.49 -1.12
CA TYR A 36 -18.13 1.09 -0.82
C TYR A 36 -19.30 0.21 -1.19
N SER A 37 -19.04 -0.98 -1.69
CA SER A 37 -20.08 -2.01 -1.90
C SER A 37 -20.58 -2.61 -0.60
N ALA A 38 -19.75 -2.60 0.44
CA ALA A 38 -20.05 -3.03 1.80
C ALA A 38 -19.06 -2.36 2.78
N ASP A 39 -19.50 -2.15 4.01
CA ASP A 39 -18.61 -1.66 5.06
C ASP A 39 -17.47 -2.66 5.35
N PRO A 40 -16.24 -2.17 5.64
CA PRO A 40 -15.18 -3.04 6.08
C PRO A 40 -15.51 -3.65 7.45
N GLU A 41 -15.36 -4.96 7.60
CA GLU A 41 -15.58 -5.65 8.88
C GLU A 41 -14.54 -5.24 9.94
N THR A 42 -13.36 -4.87 9.48
CA THR A 42 -12.23 -4.42 10.29
C THR A 42 -11.33 -3.51 9.46
N LEU A 43 -10.60 -2.62 10.13
CA LEU A 43 -9.50 -1.85 9.53
C LEU A 43 -8.13 -2.50 9.79
N ASP A 44 -8.10 -3.66 10.46
CA ASP A 44 -6.89 -4.46 10.57
C ASP A 44 -6.59 -5.14 9.23
N TYR A 45 -5.84 -4.42 8.39
CA TYR A 45 -5.47 -4.84 7.03
C TYR A 45 -4.53 -6.04 7.03
N LEU A 46 -3.89 -6.36 8.17
CA LEU A 46 -3.00 -7.51 8.30
C LEU A 46 -3.76 -8.82 8.46
N ILE A 47 -5.01 -8.80 8.92
CA ILE A 47 -5.80 -10.02 9.15
C ILE A 47 -6.90 -10.26 8.11
N SER A 48 -7.43 -9.21 7.49
CA SER A 48 -8.52 -9.33 6.52
C SER A 48 -8.03 -9.40 5.08
N GLY A 49 -8.42 -10.44 4.36
CA GLY A 49 -8.24 -10.56 2.91
C GLY A 49 -9.31 -9.81 2.08
N LYS A 50 -10.32 -9.19 2.73
CA LYS A 50 -11.49 -8.61 2.06
C LYS A 50 -11.14 -7.31 1.33
N GLN A 51 -11.68 -7.18 0.13
CA GLN A 51 -11.45 -6.00 -0.71
C GLN A 51 -11.91 -4.69 -0.05
N SER A 52 -13.03 -4.72 0.70
CA SER A 52 -13.53 -3.55 1.42
C SER A 52 -12.53 -3.00 2.44
N THR A 53 -11.88 -3.88 3.21
CA THR A 53 -10.79 -3.51 4.13
C THR A 53 -9.59 -2.96 3.37
N LYS A 54 -9.14 -3.66 2.31
CA LYS A 54 -7.97 -3.25 1.52
C LYS A 54 -8.17 -1.89 0.87
N ILE A 55 -9.35 -1.62 0.29
CA ILE A 55 -9.67 -0.32 -0.30
C ILE A 55 -9.68 0.78 0.77
N ALA A 56 -10.24 0.52 1.95
CA ALA A 56 -10.32 1.51 3.03
C ALA A 56 -8.92 1.88 3.57
N THR A 57 -7.98 0.92 3.59
CA THR A 57 -6.65 1.11 4.20
C THR A 57 -5.56 1.47 3.19
N SER A 58 -5.74 1.20 1.89
CA SER A 58 -4.72 1.35 0.85
C SER A 58 -4.16 2.76 0.66
N ASN A 59 -4.89 3.80 1.10
CA ASN A 59 -4.41 5.19 1.04
C ASN A 59 -3.70 5.65 2.31
N GLY A 60 -3.69 4.82 3.35
CA GLY A 60 -3.09 5.15 4.64
C GLY A 60 -1.92 4.26 5.04
N ILE A 61 -1.67 3.19 4.28
CA ILE A 61 -0.64 2.19 4.62
C ILE A 61 0.28 2.00 3.42
N ASP A 62 1.56 2.19 3.63
CA ASP A 62 2.60 1.89 2.65
C ASP A 62 3.29 0.56 2.96
N GLY A 63 3.53 -0.24 1.91
CA GLY A 63 4.34 -1.46 1.97
C GLY A 63 5.84 -1.17 1.84
N LEU A 64 6.65 -2.22 1.79
CA LEU A 64 8.08 -2.11 1.45
C LEU A 64 8.25 -1.52 0.05
N PHE A 65 7.36 -1.87 -0.86
CA PHE A 65 7.32 -1.42 -2.26
C PHE A 65 5.94 -0.91 -2.62
N THR A 66 5.88 -0.16 -3.71
CA THR A 66 4.65 0.26 -4.38
C THR A 66 4.80 0.05 -5.89
N ASN A 67 3.73 0.22 -6.63
CA ASN A 67 3.75 0.16 -8.08
C ASN A 67 3.56 1.55 -8.68
N ASP A 68 4.36 1.85 -9.71
CA ASP A 68 4.14 3.05 -10.50
C ASP A 68 2.89 2.90 -11.40
N LYS A 69 2.55 3.97 -12.13
CA LYS A 69 1.39 3.98 -13.06
C LYS A 69 1.48 2.96 -14.21
N TYR A 70 2.64 2.34 -14.40
CA TYR A 70 2.86 1.31 -15.43
C TYR A 70 2.92 -0.10 -14.83
N GLY A 71 2.77 -0.23 -13.50
CA GLY A 71 2.85 -1.49 -12.78
C GLY A 71 4.28 -1.93 -12.44
N ASN A 72 5.29 -1.07 -12.66
CA ASN A 72 6.65 -1.40 -12.24
C ASN A 72 6.80 -1.26 -10.73
N LEU A 73 7.50 -2.20 -10.12
CA LEU A 73 7.82 -2.17 -8.70
C LEU A 73 8.80 -1.04 -8.40
N THR A 74 8.45 -0.20 -7.44
CA THR A 74 9.27 0.94 -6.99
C THR A 74 9.46 0.91 -5.48
N PRO A 75 10.60 1.42 -4.96
CA PRO A 75 10.81 1.57 -3.52
C PRO A 75 9.74 2.44 -2.85
N ALA A 76 9.25 2.01 -1.67
CA ALA A 76 8.36 2.78 -0.80
C ALA A 76 9.00 2.92 0.58
N VAL A 77 8.55 2.15 1.59
CA VAL A 77 9.19 2.16 2.92
C VAL A 77 10.59 1.53 2.86
N ALA A 78 10.82 0.54 2.00
CA ALA A 78 12.19 0.11 1.69
C ALA A 78 12.82 1.08 0.69
N GLU A 79 13.93 1.72 1.04
CA GLU A 79 14.69 2.59 0.12
C GLU A 79 15.65 1.82 -0.79
N ASP A 80 16.10 0.64 -0.35
CA ASP A 80 17.04 -0.21 -1.06
C ASP A 80 16.89 -1.66 -0.62
N TRP A 81 17.36 -2.62 -1.43
CA TRP A 81 17.35 -4.04 -1.09
C TRP A 81 18.46 -4.81 -1.79
N SER A 82 18.79 -5.95 -1.25
CA SER A 82 19.73 -6.91 -1.85
C SER A 82 19.23 -8.33 -1.67
N VAL A 83 19.72 -9.22 -2.53
CA VAL A 83 19.40 -10.64 -2.51
C VAL A 83 20.72 -11.43 -2.43
N SER A 84 20.78 -12.44 -1.57
CA SER A 84 21.93 -13.33 -1.46
C SER A 84 22.18 -14.10 -2.76
N LYS A 85 23.41 -14.61 -2.95
CA LYS A 85 23.78 -15.33 -4.18
C LYS A 85 22.95 -16.59 -4.45
N ASP A 86 22.47 -17.23 -3.38
CA ASP A 86 21.60 -18.40 -3.45
C ASP A 86 20.12 -18.06 -3.68
N GLY A 87 19.78 -16.75 -3.65
CA GLY A 87 18.41 -16.28 -3.84
C GLY A 87 17.49 -16.50 -2.65
N LEU A 88 18.01 -16.91 -1.49
CA LEU A 88 17.19 -17.27 -0.32
C LEU A 88 17.01 -16.15 0.68
N THR A 89 17.96 -15.22 0.78
CA THR A 89 17.90 -14.15 1.76
C THR A 89 17.72 -12.80 1.07
N TYR A 90 16.66 -12.11 1.45
CA TYR A 90 16.34 -10.75 1.01
C TYR A 90 16.56 -9.78 2.16
N THR A 91 17.41 -8.78 1.95
CA THR A 91 17.70 -7.75 2.94
C THR A 91 17.19 -6.41 2.45
N TYR A 92 16.37 -5.75 3.25
CA TYR A 92 15.75 -4.46 2.95
C TYR A 92 16.29 -3.37 3.86
N LYS A 93 16.59 -2.21 3.30
CA LYS A 93 16.90 -1.00 4.05
C LYS A 93 15.61 -0.20 4.23
N ILE A 94 15.18 -0.05 5.46
CA ILE A 94 14.01 0.75 5.82
C ILE A 94 14.40 2.22 5.81
N ARG A 95 13.60 3.02 5.11
CA ARG A 95 13.77 4.47 5.03
C ARG A 95 13.60 5.11 6.40
N LYS A 96 14.56 5.92 6.81
CA LYS A 96 14.50 6.67 8.06
C LYS A 96 13.48 7.80 7.97
N GLY A 97 12.87 8.13 9.10
CA GLY A 97 11.94 9.26 9.21
C GLY A 97 10.52 8.97 8.70
N VAL A 98 10.23 7.74 8.27
CA VAL A 98 8.84 7.30 8.02
C VAL A 98 8.14 7.17 9.36
N LYS A 99 6.93 7.72 9.48
CA LYS A 99 6.20 7.79 10.75
C LYS A 99 4.88 7.05 10.71
N TRP A 100 4.56 6.40 11.81
CA TRP A 100 3.18 6.07 12.14
C TRP A 100 2.47 7.34 12.54
N MET A 101 1.28 7.57 11.98
CA MET A 101 0.48 8.76 12.25
C MET A 101 -0.80 8.37 13.00
N THR A 102 -1.25 9.24 13.91
CA THR A 102 -2.57 9.12 14.53
C THR A 102 -3.67 9.56 13.57
N SER A 103 -4.92 9.26 13.91
CA SER A 103 -6.11 9.75 13.17
C SER A 103 -6.20 11.28 13.11
N ASP A 104 -5.60 11.97 14.07
CA ASP A 104 -5.59 13.43 14.14
C ASP A 104 -4.40 14.05 13.38
N GLY A 105 -3.55 13.19 12.76
CA GLY A 105 -2.42 13.62 11.95
C GLY A 105 -1.16 13.94 12.76
N GLU A 106 -1.08 13.50 14.02
CA GLU A 106 0.10 13.65 14.86
C GLU A 106 1.07 12.46 14.65
N GLU A 107 2.37 12.71 14.80
CA GLU A 107 3.38 11.66 14.79
C GLU A 107 3.25 10.78 16.03
N TYR A 108 3.10 9.45 15.83
CA TYR A 108 3.01 8.49 16.92
C TYR A 108 4.37 7.83 17.22
N ALA A 109 5.01 7.27 16.19
CA ALA A 109 6.28 6.56 16.30
C ALA A 109 6.99 6.52 14.95
N GLU A 110 8.30 6.27 14.93
CA GLU A 110 9.03 5.99 13.71
C GLU A 110 8.84 4.53 13.28
N VAL A 111 8.64 4.31 11.97
CA VAL A 111 8.56 2.98 11.39
C VAL A 111 9.94 2.34 11.38
N THR A 112 10.04 1.12 11.88
CA THR A 112 11.28 0.35 11.97
C THR A 112 11.12 -1.05 11.38
N ALA A 113 12.22 -1.76 11.19
CA ALA A 113 12.23 -3.16 10.77
C ALA A 113 11.45 -4.07 11.74
N LYS A 114 11.35 -3.71 13.01
CA LYS A 114 10.60 -4.45 14.03
C LYS A 114 9.10 -4.44 13.76
N ASP A 115 8.59 -3.37 13.14
CA ASP A 115 7.17 -3.27 12.81
C ASP A 115 6.76 -4.34 11.79
N PHE A 116 7.60 -4.62 10.81
CA PHE A 116 7.38 -5.68 9.82
C PHE A 116 7.45 -7.07 10.44
N VAL A 117 8.39 -7.31 11.36
CA VAL A 117 8.47 -8.58 12.12
C VAL A 117 7.21 -8.78 12.97
N ASN A 118 6.80 -7.74 13.70
CA ASN A 118 5.62 -7.76 14.54
C ASN A 118 4.33 -7.88 13.70
N GLY A 119 4.28 -7.23 12.54
CA GLY A 119 3.16 -7.33 11.61
C GLY A 119 2.96 -8.75 11.09
N LEU A 120 4.04 -9.42 10.63
CA LEU A 120 3.96 -10.82 10.20
C LEU A 120 3.56 -11.74 11.36
N LYS A 121 4.11 -11.50 12.57
CA LYS A 121 3.72 -12.26 13.76
C LYS A 121 2.25 -12.07 14.10
N HIS A 122 1.77 -10.83 14.10
CA HIS A 122 0.35 -10.52 14.33
C HIS A 122 -0.55 -11.24 13.32
N ALA A 123 -0.23 -11.15 12.04
CA ALA A 123 -0.95 -11.83 10.98
C ALA A 123 -0.97 -13.36 11.20
N ALA A 124 0.17 -13.95 11.60
CA ALA A 124 0.28 -15.38 11.87
C ALA A 124 -0.54 -15.81 13.10
N ASP A 125 -0.43 -15.08 14.22
CA ASP A 125 -1.17 -15.35 15.46
C ASP A 125 -2.69 -15.24 15.26
N LYS A 126 -3.12 -14.33 14.39
CA LYS A 126 -4.53 -14.12 14.04
C LYS A 126 -5.03 -14.99 12.89
N LYS A 127 -4.16 -15.83 12.31
CA LYS A 127 -4.49 -16.69 11.16
C LYS A 127 -5.04 -15.89 9.97
N SER A 128 -4.35 -14.85 9.61
CA SER A 128 -4.72 -13.94 8.54
C SER A 128 -5.02 -14.67 7.24
N GLU A 129 -6.10 -14.28 6.57
CA GLU A 129 -6.45 -14.76 5.23
C GLU A 129 -5.42 -14.38 4.16
N ALA A 130 -4.61 -13.32 4.39
CA ALA A 130 -3.60 -12.86 3.44
C ALA A 130 -2.28 -13.65 3.49
N LEU A 131 -2.08 -14.51 4.49
CA LEU A 131 -0.82 -15.25 4.68
C LEU A 131 -0.51 -16.26 3.57
N TYR A 132 -1.47 -16.64 2.73
CA TYR A 132 -1.24 -17.53 1.58
C TYR A 132 -0.12 -17.03 0.65
N LEU A 133 0.13 -15.72 0.63
CA LEU A 133 1.22 -15.12 -0.16
C LEU A 133 2.61 -15.45 0.39
N ALA A 134 2.73 -15.68 1.69
CA ALA A 134 3.99 -15.83 2.40
C ALA A 134 4.19 -17.22 3.04
N GLU A 135 3.11 -17.95 3.35
CA GLU A 135 3.12 -19.18 4.15
C GLU A 135 4.13 -20.22 3.67
N THR A 136 4.13 -20.52 2.37
CA THR A 136 5.04 -21.52 1.78
C THR A 136 6.40 -20.95 1.41
N SER A 137 6.49 -19.63 1.28
CA SER A 137 7.71 -18.92 0.85
C SER A 137 8.64 -18.65 2.02
N VAL A 138 8.14 -18.10 3.12
CA VAL A 138 8.96 -17.73 4.27
C VAL A 138 9.32 -18.96 5.09
N LYS A 139 10.62 -19.15 5.32
CA LYS A 139 11.15 -20.26 6.10
C LYS A 139 10.46 -20.36 7.46
N GLY A 140 10.01 -21.57 7.84
CA GLY A 140 9.41 -21.86 9.14
C GLY A 140 8.02 -21.28 9.39
N LEU A 141 7.46 -20.47 8.48
CA LEU A 141 6.14 -19.85 8.68
C LEU A 141 5.02 -20.91 8.64
N SER A 142 5.08 -21.87 7.75
CA SER A 142 4.11 -22.98 7.67
C SER A 142 4.11 -23.83 8.95
N ASP A 143 5.29 -24.11 9.53
CA ASP A 143 5.41 -24.85 10.79
C ASP A 143 4.82 -24.06 11.97
N TYR A 144 5.02 -22.74 11.98
CA TYR A 144 4.41 -21.88 13.00
C TYR A 144 2.87 -21.85 12.86
N LEU A 145 2.35 -21.71 11.68
CA LEU A 145 0.91 -21.65 11.41
C LEU A 145 0.20 -22.96 11.71
N SER A 146 0.83 -24.10 11.44
CA SER A 146 0.30 -25.43 11.74
C SER A 146 0.42 -25.82 13.23
N GLY A 147 1.19 -25.04 14.01
CA GLY A 147 1.46 -25.33 15.43
C GLY A 147 2.56 -26.35 15.68
N ASN A 148 3.29 -26.77 14.63
CA ASN A 148 4.49 -27.63 14.76
C ASN A 148 5.62 -26.89 15.49
N SER A 149 5.72 -25.55 15.29
CA SER A 149 6.55 -24.66 16.08
C SER A 149 5.68 -23.64 16.80
N LYS A 150 6.01 -23.34 18.07
CA LYS A 150 5.40 -22.26 18.85
C LYS A 150 6.33 -21.05 18.98
N ASP A 151 7.54 -21.17 18.51
CA ASP A 151 8.56 -20.13 18.60
C ASP A 151 8.64 -19.36 17.28
N PHE A 152 8.11 -18.13 17.28
CA PHE A 152 8.15 -17.27 16.10
C PHE A 152 9.58 -16.87 15.68
N SER A 153 10.57 -16.97 16.59
CA SER A 153 11.96 -16.69 16.24
C SER A 153 12.54 -17.67 15.21
N THR A 154 11.88 -18.82 15.00
CA THR A 154 12.24 -19.80 13.96
C THR A 154 11.74 -19.41 12.57
N VAL A 155 10.84 -18.42 12.48
CA VAL A 155 10.34 -17.91 11.22
C VAL A 155 11.38 -17.01 10.55
N GLY A 156 11.56 -17.18 9.25
CA GLY A 156 12.57 -16.50 8.43
C GLY A 156 12.30 -15.02 8.22
N VAL A 157 11.99 -14.28 9.28
CA VAL A 157 11.88 -12.82 9.29
C VAL A 157 12.59 -12.26 10.52
N LYS A 158 13.43 -11.26 10.35
CA LYS A 158 14.09 -10.61 11.49
C LYS A 158 14.43 -9.15 11.22
N ALA A 159 14.38 -8.33 12.26
CA ALA A 159 15.00 -7.02 12.29
C ALA A 159 16.48 -7.21 12.72
N VAL A 160 17.42 -6.99 11.80
CA VAL A 160 18.86 -7.06 12.07
C VAL A 160 19.26 -5.87 12.95
N ASP A 161 18.71 -4.71 12.63
CA ASP A 161 18.72 -3.47 13.39
C ASP A 161 17.41 -2.71 13.14
N ASP A 162 17.28 -1.47 13.60
CA ASP A 162 16.04 -0.71 13.46
C ASP A 162 15.69 -0.40 11.98
N TYR A 163 16.66 -0.40 11.07
CA TYR A 163 16.48 -0.05 9.66
C TYR A 163 16.90 -1.13 8.68
N THR A 164 17.19 -2.34 9.17
CA THR A 164 17.57 -3.49 8.35
C THR A 164 16.64 -4.64 8.63
N LEU A 165 15.78 -4.96 7.66
CA LEU A 165 14.85 -6.08 7.69
C LEU A 165 15.37 -7.20 6.80
N GLU A 166 15.31 -8.44 7.28
CA GLU A 166 15.75 -9.62 6.52
C GLU A 166 14.63 -10.66 6.46
N TYR A 167 14.40 -11.18 5.26
CA TYR A 167 13.57 -12.37 5.02
C TYR A 167 14.43 -13.51 4.52
N THR A 168 14.20 -14.72 5.05
CA THR A 168 14.78 -15.97 4.56
C THR A 168 13.69 -16.84 3.98
N LEU A 169 13.85 -17.27 2.74
CA LEU A 169 12.89 -18.09 2.02
C LEU A 169 13.26 -19.57 2.05
N ASN A 170 12.27 -20.44 1.80
CA ASN A 170 12.45 -21.89 1.67
C ASN A 170 13.12 -22.27 0.33
N GLN A 171 12.90 -21.45 -0.71
CA GLN A 171 13.45 -21.64 -2.05
C GLN A 171 13.64 -20.27 -2.74
N PRO A 172 14.49 -20.18 -3.78
CA PRO A 172 14.65 -18.94 -4.52
C PRO A 172 13.35 -18.55 -5.23
N GLU A 173 12.88 -17.31 -4.98
CA GLU A 173 11.68 -16.75 -5.61
C GLU A 173 12.00 -15.36 -6.21
N PRO A 174 12.38 -15.30 -7.51
CA PRO A 174 12.73 -14.02 -8.15
C PRO A 174 11.62 -12.96 -8.11
N TYR A 175 10.37 -13.40 -7.94
CA TYR A 175 9.19 -12.55 -7.83
C TYR A 175 8.82 -12.18 -6.38
N TRP A 176 9.63 -12.55 -5.38
CA TRP A 176 9.34 -12.31 -3.97
C TRP A 176 9.03 -10.84 -3.65
N ASN A 177 9.79 -9.88 -4.19
CA ASN A 177 9.54 -8.46 -3.98
C ASN A 177 8.14 -8.00 -4.44
N SER A 178 7.57 -8.64 -5.47
CA SER A 178 6.22 -8.32 -5.90
C SER A 178 5.16 -8.72 -4.87
N LYS A 179 5.43 -9.74 -4.05
CA LYS A 179 4.55 -10.12 -2.92
C LYS A 179 4.61 -9.09 -1.78
N MET A 180 5.71 -8.35 -1.66
CA MET A 180 5.93 -7.36 -0.61
C MET A 180 5.33 -5.98 -0.93
N ALA A 181 4.69 -5.83 -2.07
CA ALA A 181 3.93 -4.64 -2.49
C ALA A 181 2.43 -4.74 -2.16
N TYR A 182 1.98 -5.83 -1.51
CA TYR A 182 0.58 -6.07 -1.13
C TYR A 182 0.38 -5.95 0.37
#